data_bed93b697d2d27a0f73cfcbfa42d6b9a
#
_entry.id   bed93b697d2d27a0f73cfcbfa42d6b9a
#
_cell.length_a   1.000
_cell.length_b   1.000
_cell.length_c   1.000
_cell.angle_alpha   90.00
_cell.angle_beta   90.00
_cell.angle_gamma   90.00
#
_symmetry.space_group_name_H-M   'P 1'
#
loop_
_entity.id
_entity.type
_entity.pdbx_description
1 polymer ?
#
loop_
_entity_poly.entity_id
_entity_poly.type
_entity_poly.pdbx_seq_one_letter_code
_entity_poly.pdbx_strand_id
1 'polypeptide(L)'
;MKQKINVLVVEDNEYYNNLIFNALQQSTHFVQSKMKYQLVMHSFVDSSDCMRKIESREFIDNDVIAFVDHNMGDEINGAQIISMLKKENCNTLAVLLSQSRIIEERSTQNNYDFCVIKDTFAPAMCRLYLDQYIENKFW
;
A
#
# COMPACT_ATOMS: atom_id res chain seq x y z
N MET A 1 -6.91 20.71 -12.39
CA MET A 1 -5.89 19.70 -12.08
C MET A 1 -6.46 18.64 -11.15
N LYS A 2 -6.28 17.38 -11.47
CA LYS A 2 -6.78 16.31 -10.61
C LYS A 2 -5.86 16.11 -9.41
N GLN A 3 -6.46 15.88 -8.25
CA GLN A 3 -5.71 15.48 -7.07
C GLN A 3 -5.15 14.08 -7.28
N LYS A 4 -3.89 13.86 -6.88
CA LYS A 4 -3.25 12.56 -7.02
C LYS A 4 -3.29 11.78 -5.72
N ILE A 5 -3.49 10.47 -5.83
CA ILE A 5 -3.35 9.53 -4.72
C ILE A 5 -2.34 8.48 -5.17
N ASN A 6 -1.25 8.33 -4.44
CA ASN A 6 -0.26 7.31 -4.73
C ASN A 6 -0.68 5.99 -4.11
N VAL A 7 -0.74 4.95 -4.93
CA VAL A 7 -1.07 3.59 -4.49
C VAL A 7 0.17 2.74 -4.65
N LEU A 8 0.70 2.23 -3.53
CA LEU A 8 1.94 1.47 -3.51
C LEU A 8 1.66 0.01 -3.21
N VAL A 9 2.29 -0.87 -3.99
CA VAL A 9 2.33 -2.31 -3.70
C VAL A 9 3.79 -2.68 -3.48
N VAL A 10 4.12 -3.14 -2.28
CA VAL A 10 5.49 -3.51 -1.90
C VAL A 10 5.46 -4.98 -1.49
N GLU A 11 5.87 -5.86 -2.40
CA GLU A 11 5.82 -7.31 -2.23
C GLU A 11 6.92 -7.95 -3.07
N ASP A 12 7.82 -8.70 -2.43
CA ASP A 12 8.99 -9.25 -3.09
C ASP A 12 8.70 -10.46 -4.00
N ASN A 13 7.59 -11.13 -3.82
CA ASN A 13 7.16 -12.20 -4.71
C ASN A 13 6.46 -11.58 -5.92
N GLU A 14 7.07 -11.68 -7.10
CA GLU A 14 6.54 -11.05 -8.32
C GLU A 14 5.14 -11.53 -8.67
N TYR A 15 4.89 -12.83 -8.55
CA TYR A 15 3.57 -13.37 -8.87
C TYR A 15 2.50 -12.77 -7.96
N TYR A 16 2.76 -12.74 -6.67
CA TYR A 16 1.81 -12.20 -5.70
C TYR A 16 1.65 -10.69 -5.84
N ASN A 17 2.76 -9.99 -6.09
CA ASN A 17 2.73 -8.57 -6.36
C ASN A 17 1.79 -8.26 -7.53
N ASN A 18 1.91 -9.03 -8.62
CA ASN A 18 1.06 -8.83 -9.80
C ASN A 18 -0.41 -9.11 -9.51
N LEU A 19 -0.72 -10.10 -8.68
CA LEU A 19 -2.10 -10.37 -8.31
C LEU A 19 -2.74 -9.17 -7.61
N ILE A 20 -2.02 -8.61 -6.65
CA ILE A 20 -2.52 -7.44 -5.90
C ILE A 20 -2.58 -6.22 -6.81
N PHE A 21 -1.52 -5.95 -7.55
CA PHE A 21 -1.44 -4.81 -8.45
C PHE A 21 -2.59 -4.81 -9.45
N ASN A 22 -2.85 -5.95 -10.08
CA ASN A 22 -3.93 -6.07 -11.07
C ASN A 22 -5.30 -5.86 -10.44
N ALA A 23 -5.53 -6.38 -9.24
CA ALA A 23 -6.78 -6.17 -8.54
C ALA A 23 -7.02 -4.69 -8.24
N LEU A 24 -5.97 -3.98 -7.81
CA LEU A 24 -6.06 -2.55 -7.54
C LEU A 24 -6.24 -1.73 -8.81
N GLN A 25 -5.63 -2.15 -9.91
CA GLN A 25 -5.80 -1.45 -11.19
C GLN A 25 -7.23 -1.50 -11.70
N GLN A 26 -7.96 -2.55 -11.43
CA GLN A 26 -9.37 -2.63 -11.81
C GLN A 26 -10.17 -1.54 -11.11
N SER A 27 -9.89 -1.31 -9.83
CA SER A 27 -10.48 -0.20 -9.10
C SER A 27 -10.07 1.14 -9.70
N THR A 28 -8.80 1.28 -10.08
CA THR A 28 -8.26 2.50 -10.69
C THR A 28 -9.04 2.89 -11.94
N HIS A 29 -9.30 1.94 -12.83
CA HIS A 29 -10.06 2.22 -14.06
C HIS A 29 -11.46 2.72 -13.77
N PHE A 30 -12.14 2.04 -12.85
CA PHE A 30 -13.50 2.43 -12.48
C PHE A 30 -13.54 3.83 -11.90
N VAL A 31 -12.61 4.11 -10.98
CA VAL A 31 -12.57 5.37 -10.26
C VAL A 31 -12.18 6.53 -11.18
N GLN A 32 -11.18 6.36 -12.02
CA GLN A 32 -10.73 7.42 -12.94
C GLN A 32 -11.79 7.86 -13.91
N SER A 33 -12.72 6.98 -14.27
CA SER A 33 -13.78 7.33 -15.19
C SER A 33 -14.87 8.19 -14.54
N LYS A 34 -14.95 8.21 -13.20
CA LYS A 34 -16.05 8.85 -12.47
C LYS A 34 -15.64 10.01 -11.58
N MET A 35 -14.38 10.14 -11.22
CA MET A 35 -13.94 11.06 -10.17
C MET A 35 -12.95 12.10 -10.64
N LYS A 36 -12.81 13.17 -9.86
CA LYS A 36 -11.93 14.30 -10.19
C LYS A 36 -10.54 14.15 -9.61
N TYR A 37 -10.08 12.93 -9.40
CA TYR A 37 -8.72 12.66 -8.92
C TYR A 37 -8.11 11.52 -9.73
N GLN A 38 -6.81 11.33 -9.56
CA GLN A 38 -6.04 10.36 -10.31
C GLN A 38 -5.32 9.43 -9.33
N LEU A 39 -5.44 8.13 -9.54
CA LEU A 39 -4.64 7.15 -8.82
C LEU A 39 -3.36 6.89 -9.60
N VAL A 40 -2.24 6.99 -8.91
CA VAL A 40 -0.91 6.72 -9.50
C VAL A 40 -0.38 5.46 -8.86
N MET A 41 -0.22 4.41 -9.68
CA MET A 41 0.17 3.09 -9.20
C MET A 41 1.69 2.94 -9.18
N HIS A 42 2.22 2.39 -8.09
CA HIS A 42 3.63 2.08 -7.93
C HIS A 42 3.77 0.64 -7.45
N SER A 43 4.68 -0.11 -8.06
CA SER A 43 4.95 -1.49 -7.68
C SER A 43 6.42 -1.66 -7.35
N PHE A 44 6.71 -2.26 -6.21
CA PHE A 44 8.07 -2.53 -5.76
C PHE A 44 8.21 -4.00 -5.38
N VAL A 45 9.13 -4.70 -6.01
CA VAL A 45 9.49 -6.08 -5.62
C VAL A 45 10.74 -6.09 -4.73
N ASP A 46 11.35 -4.94 -4.54
CA ASP A 46 12.57 -4.76 -3.77
C ASP A 46 12.35 -3.63 -2.76
N SER A 47 12.55 -3.92 -1.47
CA SER A 47 12.37 -2.94 -0.42
C SER A 47 13.35 -1.76 -0.55
N SER A 48 14.55 -2.02 -1.05
CA SER A 48 15.55 -0.97 -1.26
C SER A 48 15.10 0.04 -2.32
N ASP A 49 14.46 -0.42 -3.38
CA ASP A 49 13.91 0.48 -4.40
C ASP A 49 12.79 1.34 -3.83
N CYS A 50 11.94 0.74 -3.01
CA CYS A 50 10.88 1.48 -2.33
C CYS A 50 11.47 2.54 -1.39
N MET A 51 12.48 2.18 -0.62
CA MET A 51 13.17 3.10 0.28
C MET A 51 13.76 4.28 -0.46
N ARG A 52 14.42 4.04 -1.59
CA ARG A 52 14.99 5.12 -2.40
C ARG A 52 13.93 6.10 -2.88
N LYS A 53 12.76 5.57 -3.29
CA LYS A 53 11.65 6.42 -3.72
C LYS A 53 11.12 7.27 -2.57
N ILE A 54 10.99 6.69 -1.39
CA ILE A 54 10.55 7.43 -0.20
C ILE A 54 11.56 8.51 0.14
N GLU A 55 12.85 8.20 0.13
CA GLU A 55 13.92 9.14 0.44
C GLU A 55 14.03 10.26 -0.58
N SER A 56 13.62 10.02 -1.81
CA SER A 56 13.58 11.05 -2.85
C SER A 56 12.47 12.08 -2.63
N ARG A 57 11.63 11.87 -1.62
CA ARG A 57 10.52 12.74 -1.25
C ARG A 57 9.42 12.79 -2.30
N GLU A 58 9.29 11.73 -3.11
CA GLU A 58 8.29 11.68 -4.16
C GLU A 58 6.87 11.62 -3.61
N PHE A 59 6.70 11.14 -2.40
CA PHE A 59 5.38 10.87 -1.83
C PHE A 59 4.93 11.89 -0.78
N ILE A 60 5.61 13.01 -0.65
CA ILE A 60 5.30 13.95 0.45
C ILE A 60 4.08 14.83 0.20
N ASP A 61 3.75 15.10 -1.05
CA ASP A 61 2.74 16.11 -1.39
C ASP A 61 1.35 15.56 -1.64
N ASN A 62 1.22 14.26 -1.85
CA ASN A 62 -0.06 13.64 -2.19
C ASN A 62 -0.36 12.50 -1.24
N ASP A 63 -1.63 12.19 -1.07
CA ASP A 63 -2.04 11.07 -0.23
C ASP A 63 -1.43 9.77 -0.73
N VAL A 64 -1.17 8.87 0.21
CA VAL A 64 -0.58 7.56 -0.07
C VAL A 64 -1.44 6.48 0.58
N ILE A 65 -1.75 5.44 -0.19
CA ILE A 65 -2.25 4.18 0.36
C ILE A 65 -1.27 3.09 -0.05
N ALA A 66 -0.71 2.39 0.92
CA ALA A 66 0.36 1.42 0.70
C ALA A 66 -0.05 0.04 1.18
N PHE A 67 0.17 -0.95 0.33
CA PHE A 67 -0.03 -2.37 0.63
C PHE A 67 1.35 -3.00 0.71
N VAL A 68 1.80 -3.33 1.91
CA VAL A 68 3.20 -3.67 2.18
C VAL A 68 3.31 -5.05 2.82
N ASP A 69 4.07 -5.95 2.19
CA ASP A 69 4.36 -7.26 2.75
C ASP A 69 5.20 -7.11 4.01
N HIS A 70 4.82 -7.81 5.05
CA HIS A 70 5.56 -7.79 6.32
C HIS A 70 6.97 -8.36 6.17
N ASN A 71 7.10 -9.46 5.44
CA ASN A 71 8.38 -10.17 5.31
C ASN A 71 8.93 -10.03 3.90
N MET A 72 9.85 -9.10 3.73
CA MET A 72 10.43 -8.78 2.43
C MET A 72 11.67 -9.60 2.09
N GLY A 73 12.09 -10.49 2.96
CA GLY A 73 13.23 -11.37 2.68
C GLY A 73 14.60 -10.71 2.71
N ASP A 74 14.72 -9.43 3.05
CA ASP A 74 16.00 -8.74 3.22
C ASP A 74 16.02 -7.99 4.56
N GLU A 75 17.00 -7.09 4.75
CA GLU A 75 17.17 -6.40 6.03
C GLU A 75 16.05 -5.42 6.35
N ILE A 76 15.33 -4.95 5.35
CA ILE A 76 14.28 -3.96 5.52
C ILE A 76 12.94 -4.67 5.47
N ASN A 77 12.19 -4.66 6.57
CA ASN A 77 10.88 -5.30 6.62
C ASN A 77 9.76 -4.28 6.32
N GLY A 78 8.53 -4.83 6.15
CA GLY A 78 7.39 -4.00 5.81
C GLY A 78 7.06 -2.94 6.85
N ALA A 79 7.25 -3.26 8.14
CA ALA A 79 6.96 -2.30 9.21
C ALA A 79 7.88 -1.07 9.12
N GLN A 80 9.13 -1.28 8.76
CA GLN A 80 10.08 -0.18 8.58
C GLN A 80 9.67 0.72 7.41
N ILE A 81 9.23 0.12 6.31
CA ILE A 81 8.75 0.87 5.15
C ILE A 81 7.54 1.71 5.52
N ILE A 82 6.58 1.12 6.24
CA ILE A 82 5.39 1.84 6.68
C ILE A 82 5.75 3.01 7.59
N SER A 83 6.68 2.79 8.53
CA SER A 83 7.13 3.85 9.42
C SER A 83 7.75 5.01 8.66
N MET A 84 8.54 4.72 7.64
CA MET A 84 9.17 5.74 6.82
C MET A 84 8.13 6.53 6.00
N LEU A 85 7.16 5.82 5.41
CA LEU A 85 6.09 6.48 4.66
C LEU A 85 5.30 7.43 5.55
N LYS A 86 4.91 6.99 6.73
CA LYS A 86 4.13 7.81 7.65
C LYS A 86 4.91 8.98 8.21
N LYS A 87 6.21 8.83 8.36
CA LYS A 87 7.08 9.92 8.78
C LYS A 87 7.19 10.99 7.71
N GLU A 88 7.29 10.58 6.44
CA GLU A 88 7.38 11.51 5.32
C GLU A 88 6.02 12.14 4.98
N ASN A 89 4.92 11.41 5.19
CA ASN A 89 3.59 11.88 4.83
C ASN A 89 2.56 11.37 5.82
N CYS A 90 2.01 12.25 6.65
CA CYS A 90 1.02 11.90 7.67
C CYS A 90 -0.32 11.43 7.06
N ASN A 91 -0.56 11.69 5.78
CA ASN A 91 -1.76 11.24 5.09
C ASN A 91 -1.56 9.89 4.41
N THR A 92 -0.78 9.01 5.01
CA THR A 92 -0.55 7.65 4.53
C THR A 92 -1.47 6.68 5.24
N LEU A 93 -2.21 5.90 4.47
CA LEU A 93 -2.91 4.72 4.98
C LEU A 93 -2.08 3.49 4.64
N ALA A 94 -1.77 2.69 5.63
CA ALA A 94 -0.91 1.52 5.44
C ALA A 94 -1.67 0.23 5.72
N VAL A 95 -1.62 -0.71 4.77
CA VAL A 95 -2.18 -2.05 4.88
C VAL A 95 -1.02 -3.03 4.88
N LEU A 96 -0.86 -3.76 5.97
CA LEU A 96 0.19 -4.77 6.10
C LEU A 96 -0.32 -6.09 5.54
N LEU A 97 0.48 -6.73 4.68
CA LEU A 97 0.19 -8.05 4.16
C LEU A 97 1.00 -9.07 4.96
N SER A 98 0.33 -10.03 5.58
CA SER A 98 0.97 -10.96 6.49
C SER A 98 0.48 -12.39 6.26
N GLN A 99 1.38 -13.35 6.39
CA GLN A 99 1.02 -14.75 6.32
C GLN A 99 0.35 -15.25 7.61
N SER A 100 0.46 -14.50 8.69
CA SER A 100 -0.03 -14.94 9.99
C SER A 100 -0.56 -13.77 10.81
N ARG A 101 -1.65 -14.00 11.55
CA ARG A 101 -2.20 -13.01 12.49
C ARG A 101 -1.36 -12.83 13.75
N ILE A 102 -0.48 -13.76 14.02
CA ILE A 102 0.34 -13.74 15.25
C ILE A 102 1.19 -12.48 15.34
N ILE A 103 1.53 -11.89 14.19
CA ILE A 103 2.36 -10.70 14.14
C ILE A 103 1.71 -9.52 14.86
N GLU A 104 0.39 -9.39 14.81
CA GLU A 104 -0.32 -8.28 15.45
C GLU A 104 -0.11 -8.26 16.97
N GLU A 105 -0.06 -9.42 17.59
CA GLU A 105 0.04 -9.51 19.04
C GLU A 105 1.44 -9.22 19.56
N ARG A 106 2.47 -9.40 18.73
CA ARG A 106 3.86 -9.29 19.14
C ARG A 106 4.51 -7.96 18.81
N SER A 107 3.92 -7.20 17.93
CA SER A 107 4.52 -5.94 17.52
C SER A 107 4.06 -4.82 18.43
N THR A 108 5.00 -4.22 19.14
CA THR A 108 4.73 -3.04 19.96
C THR A 108 4.82 -1.75 19.14
N GLN A 109 5.22 -1.84 17.87
CA GLN A 109 5.38 -0.71 16.98
C GLN A 109 4.59 -0.91 15.71
N ASN A 110 3.28 -1.11 15.85
CA ASN A 110 2.40 -1.29 14.72
C ASN A 110 1.99 0.05 14.18
N ASN A 111 2.59 0.44 13.05
CA ASN A 111 2.24 1.68 12.37
C ASN A 111 1.22 1.47 11.26
N TYR A 112 0.86 0.23 10.97
CA TYR A 112 -0.13 -0.05 9.94
C TYR A 112 -1.55 0.22 10.47
N ASP A 113 -2.43 0.57 9.56
CA ASP A 113 -3.83 0.84 9.87
C ASP A 113 -4.69 -0.42 9.77
N PHE A 114 -4.37 -1.29 8.83
CA PHE A 114 -5.07 -2.56 8.63
C PHE A 114 -4.08 -3.65 8.30
N CYS A 115 -4.49 -4.90 8.56
CA CYS A 115 -3.70 -6.08 8.23
C CYS A 115 -4.55 -7.02 7.39
N VAL A 116 -3.99 -7.51 6.29
CA VAL A 116 -4.63 -8.48 5.40
C VAL A 116 -3.79 -9.75 5.39
N ILE A 117 -4.44 -10.89 5.63
CA ILE A 117 -3.76 -12.18 5.57
C ILE A 117 -3.57 -12.56 4.10
N LYS A 118 -2.36 -13.02 3.78
CA LYS A 118 -2.00 -13.41 2.41
C LYS A 118 -2.61 -14.76 2.06
N ASP A 119 -3.88 -14.77 1.75
CA ASP A 119 -4.60 -15.95 1.28
C ASP A 119 -5.18 -15.69 -0.11
N THR A 120 -6.03 -16.60 -0.57
CA THR A 120 -6.66 -16.47 -1.89
C THR A 120 -7.47 -15.19 -2.05
N PHE A 121 -7.99 -14.66 -0.95
CA PHE A 121 -8.86 -13.48 -0.97
C PHE A 121 -8.11 -12.16 -0.78
N ALA A 122 -6.80 -12.21 -0.54
CA ALA A 122 -6.03 -11.01 -0.24
C ALA A 122 -6.11 -9.94 -1.34
N PRO A 123 -5.99 -10.28 -2.64
CA PRO A 123 -6.12 -9.25 -3.68
C PRO A 123 -7.49 -8.54 -3.64
N ALA A 124 -8.57 -9.30 -3.44
CA ALA A 124 -9.91 -8.73 -3.33
C ALA A 124 -10.05 -7.85 -2.09
N MET A 125 -9.47 -8.27 -0.97
CA MET A 125 -9.48 -7.47 0.26
C MET A 125 -8.73 -6.16 0.11
N CYS A 126 -7.58 -6.19 -0.55
CA CYS A 126 -6.82 -4.97 -0.83
C CYS A 126 -7.63 -4.01 -1.67
N ARG A 127 -8.31 -4.51 -2.69
CA ARG A 127 -9.18 -3.69 -3.52
C ARG A 127 -10.31 -3.06 -2.71
N LEU A 128 -10.91 -3.81 -1.79
CA LEU A 128 -11.95 -3.27 -0.92
C LEU A 128 -11.43 -2.12 -0.04
N TYR A 129 -10.23 -2.26 0.51
CA TYR A 129 -9.64 -1.19 1.30
C TYR A 129 -9.39 0.06 0.46
N LEU A 130 -8.92 -0.12 -0.77
CA LEU A 130 -8.72 1.01 -1.67
C LEU A 130 -10.06 1.70 -1.99
N ASP A 131 -11.07 0.91 -2.33
CA ASP A 131 -12.39 1.46 -2.65
C ASP A 131 -12.99 2.21 -1.46
N GLN A 132 -12.89 1.66 -0.26
CA GLN A 132 -13.38 2.31 0.95
C GLN A 132 -12.62 3.60 1.26
N TYR A 133 -11.31 3.58 1.08
CA TYR A 133 -10.49 4.77 1.30
C TYR A 133 -10.95 5.90 0.38
N ILE A 134 -11.17 5.60 -0.88
CA ILE A 134 -11.62 6.56 -1.86
C ILE A 134 -13.02 7.09 -1.52
N GLU A 135 -13.93 6.19 -1.17
CA GLU A 135 -15.29 6.57 -0.80
C GLU A 135 -15.30 7.48 0.42
N ASN A 136 -14.54 7.16 1.44
CA ASN A 136 -14.49 7.96 2.66
C ASN A 136 -13.88 9.33 2.42
N LYS A 137 -13.01 9.46 1.44
CA LYS A 137 -12.33 10.72 1.18
C LYS A 137 -13.13 11.66 0.28
N PHE A 138 -13.86 11.11 -0.67
CA PHE A 138 -14.47 11.91 -1.75
C PHE A 138 -15.99 11.85 -1.81
N TRP A 139 -16.61 11.09 -0.93
CA TRP A 139 -18.08 10.96 -0.90
C TRP A 139 -18.67 11.47 0.45
#